data_d53ab34f10e808acaf62027dba5cfb0d
#
_entry.id   d53ab34f10e808acaf62027dba5cfb0d
#
_cell.length_a   1.000
_cell.length_b   1.000
_cell.length_c   1.000
_cell.angle_alpha   90.00
_cell.angle_beta   90.00
_cell.angle_gamma   90.00
#
_symmetry.space_group_name_H-M   'P 1'
#
loop_
_entity.id
_entity.type
_entity.pdbx_description
1 polymer ?
#
loop_
_entity_poly.entity_id
_entity_poly.type
_entity_poly.pdbx_seq_one_letter_code
_entity_poly.pdbx_strand_id
1 'polypeptide(L)'
;MTKVTTDVAALILRLAAGAIFLPHGWSKVAGEGGTAAFAADMATNYGIPTFLGHLAPWTELVGAILLIVGLLTRLDALLLAGTMFVAAFIVQLPEALYEVPPDAIKSFVVLRAIELPLAMFAACAAIVLIGPGRVSLDALLRVEERFRALLPKKKAAAEAAALV
;
A
#
# COMPACT_ATOMS: atom_id res chain seq x y z
N MET A 1 -11.01 13.90 17.89
CA MET A 1 -10.84 12.47 18.18
C MET A 1 -9.84 12.34 19.31
N THR A 2 -10.09 11.47 20.27
CA THR A 2 -9.13 11.19 21.34
C THR A 2 -7.97 10.38 20.79
N LYS A 3 -6.78 10.46 21.40
CA LYS A 3 -5.61 9.66 20.98
C LYS A 3 -5.92 8.15 20.95
N VAL A 4 -6.71 7.68 21.90
CA VAL A 4 -7.14 6.25 21.99
C VAL A 4 -7.96 5.84 20.76
N THR A 5 -8.89 6.67 20.30
CA THR A 5 -9.71 6.37 19.11
C THR A 5 -8.85 6.25 17.85
N THR A 6 -7.84 7.12 17.70
CA THR A 6 -6.90 7.06 16.57
C THR A 6 -6.03 5.81 16.61
N ASP A 7 -5.56 5.40 17.79
CA ASP A 7 -4.75 4.20 17.97
C ASP A 7 -5.53 2.93 17.62
N VAL A 8 -6.80 2.85 18.05
CA VAL A 8 -7.69 1.71 17.72
C VAL A 8 -8.01 1.68 16.23
N ALA A 9 -8.29 2.84 15.62
CA ALA A 9 -8.53 2.91 14.18
C ALA A 9 -7.31 2.48 13.37
N ALA A 10 -6.11 2.91 13.76
CA ALA A 10 -4.86 2.47 13.12
C ALA A 10 -4.67 0.95 13.21
N LEU A 11 -4.91 0.35 14.38
CA LEU A 11 -4.82 -1.10 14.56
C LEU A 11 -5.81 -1.84 13.66
N ILE A 12 -7.09 -1.42 13.65
CA ILE A 12 -8.13 -2.06 12.82
C ILE A 12 -7.76 -1.97 11.35
N LEU A 13 -7.35 -0.78 10.85
CA LEU A 13 -6.97 -0.59 9.45
C LEU A 13 -5.77 -1.47 9.06
N ARG A 14 -4.74 -1.54 9.89
CA ARG A 14 -3.58 -2.39 9.65
C ARG A 14 -3.93 -3.87 9.59
N LEU A 15 -4.72 -4.36 10.56
CA LEU A 15 -5.12 -5.77 10.60
C LEU A 15 -6.02 -6.13 9.42
N ALA A 16 -6.99 -5.28 9.08
CA ALA A 16 -7.88 -5.50 7.94
C ALA A 16 -7.10 -5.46 6.61
N ALA A 17 -6.26 -4.45 6.39
CA ALA A 17 -5.45 -4.35 5.20
C ALA A 17 -4.47 -5.53 5.08
N GLY A 18 -3.74 -5.85 6.14
CA GLY A 18 -2.83 -6.99 6.15
C GLY A 18 -3.51 -8.33 5.88
N ALA A 19 -4.70 -8.55 6.46
CA ALA A 19 -5.48 -9.77 6.22
C ALA A 19 -5.95 -9.91 4.76
N ILE A 20 -6.20 -8.79 4.07
CA ILE A 20 -6.55 -8.79 2.64
C ILE A 20 -5.30 -8.98 1.77
N PHE A 21 -4.22 -8.25 2.03
CA PHE A 21 -2.99 -8.35 1.23
C PHE A 21 -2.31 -9.72 1.35
N LEU A 22 -2.37 -10.36 2.51
CA LEU A 22 -1.66 -11.62 2.76
C LEU A 22 -2.00 -12.73 1.75
N PRO A 23 -3.27 -13.11 1.53
CA PRO A 23 -3.62 -14.12 0.53
C PRO A 23 -3.34 -13.65 -0.90
N HIS A 24 -3.48 -12.35 -1.20
CA HIS A 24 -3.19 -11.80 -2.54
C HIS A 24 -1.68 -11.89 -2.87
N GLY A 25 -0.82 -11.49 -1.95
CA GLY A 25 0.63 -11.63 -2.11
C GLY A 25 1.06 -13.10 -2.15
N TRP A 26 0.49 -13.93 -1.26
CA TRP A 26 0.79 -15.37 -1.23
C TRP A 26 0.45 -16.06 -2.54
N SER A 27 -0.73 -15.83 -3.10
CA SER A 27 -1.17 -16.46 -4.35
C SER A 27 -0.27 -16.11 -5.53
N LYS A 28 0.28 -14.89 -5.58
CA LYS A 28 1.22 -14.45 -6.63
C LYS A 28 2.64 -14.98 -6.44
N VAL A 29 3.06 -15.23 -5.18
CA VAL A 29 4.41 -15.74 -4.87
C VAL A 29 4.45 -17.26 -4.94
N ALA A 30 3.47 -17.95 -4.36
CA ALA A 30 3.43 -19.41 -4.24
C ALA A 30 2.49 -20.09 -5.24
N GLY A 31 1.75 -19.34 -6.07
CA GLY A 31 0.89 -19.86 -7.13
C GLY A 31 1.69 -20.45 -8.28
N GLU A 32 0.99 -21.02 -9.26
CA GLU A 32 1.60 -21.65 -10.43
C GLU A 32 2.46 -20.67 -11.23
N GLY A 33 3.73 -21.02 -11.43
CA GLY A 33 4.73 -20.16 -12.05
C GLY A 33 5.25 -19.02 -11.16
N GLY A 34 4.64 -18.79 -10.00
CA GLY A 34 5.08 -17.82 -9.00
C GLY A 34 5.24 -16.39 -9.53
N THR A 35 6.19 -15.66 -8.94
CA THR A 35 6.45 -14.27 -9.37
C THR A 35 6.94 -14.15 -10.81
N ALA A 36 7.48 -15.22 -11.40
CA ALA A 36 7.94 -15.20 -12.79
C ALA A 36 6.76 -15.14 -13.78
N ALA A 37 5.73 -15.95 -13.56
CA ALA A 37 4.52 -15.91 -14.37
C ALA A 37 3.80 -14.56 -14.23
N PHE A 38 3.67 -14.06 -13.01
CA PHE A 38 3.08 -12.75 -12.74
C PHE A 38 3.86 -11.62 -13.44
N ALA A 39 5.20 -11.64 -13.36
CA ALA A 39 6.04 -10.63 -14.00
C ALA A 39 5.97 -10.67 -15.53
N ALA A 40 5.89 -11.87 -16.11
CA ALA A 40 5.72 -12.04 -17.55
C ALA A 40 4.37 -11.53 -18.03
N ASP A 41 3.30 -11.82 -17.29
CA ASP A 41 1.95 -11.31 -17.57
C ASP A 41 1.90 -9.77 -17.52
N MET A 42 2.44 -9.17 -16.45
CA MET A 42 2.51 -7.73 -16.29
C MET A 42 3.31 -7.03 -17.40
N ALA A 43 4.40 -7.65 -17.84
CA ALA A 43 5.22 -7.09 -18.92
C ALA A 43 4.53 -7.19 -20.29
N THR A 44 3.89 -8.33 -20.58
CA THR A 44 3.31 -8.62 -21.88
C THR A 44 2.00 -7.83 -22.09
N ASN A 45 1.12 -7.83 -21.10
CA ASN A 45 -0.22 -7.29 -21.24
C ASN A 45 -0.34 -5.82 -20.86
N TYR A 46 0.52 -5.32 -19.95
CA TYR A 46 0.41 -3.95 -19.41
C TYR A 46 1.67 -3.11 -19.58
N GLY A 47 2.73 -3.66 -20.19
CA GLY A 47 3.99 -2.94 -20.42
C GLY A 47 4.74 -2.58 -19.13
N ILE A 48 4.43 -3.25 -18.01
CA ILE A 48 5.10 -3.02 -16.73
C ILE A 48 6.47 -3.69 -16.75
N PRO A 49 7.57 -2.98 -16.40
CA PRO A 49 8.89 -3.58 -16.35
C PRO A 49 8.94 -4.85 -15.49
N THR A 50 9.56 -5.91 -15.98
CA THR A 50 9.59 -7.25 -15.37
C THR A 50 10.06 -7.21 -13.92
N PHE A 51 11.04 -6.36 -13.58
CA PHE A 51 11.52 -6.23 -12.19
C PHE A 51 10.44 -5.74 -11.23
N LEU A 52 9.54 -4.83 -11.68
CA LEU A 52 8.39 -4.39 -10.87
C LEU A 52 7.35 -5.50 -10.74
N GLY A 53 7.17 -6.31 -11.79
CA GLY A 53 6.32 -7.50 -11.74
C GLY A 53 6.79 -8.53 -10.72
N HIS A 54 8.11 -8.69 -10.52
CA HIS A 54 8.65 -9.51 -9.44
C HIS A 54 8.53 -8.83 -8.06
N LEU A 55 8.73 -7.52 -8.00
CA LEU A 55 8.74 -6.78 -6.74
C LEU A 55 7.33 -6.67 -6.12
N ALA A 56 6.30 -6.43 -6.92
CA ALA A 56 4.94 -6.20 -6.44
C ALA A 56 4.37 -7.34 -5.59
N PRO A 57 4.44 -8.64 -5.99
CA PRO A 57 4.01 -9.75 -5.16
C PRO A 57 4.70 -9.83 -3.80
N TRP A 58 6.01 -9.60 -3.77
CA TRP A 58 6.77 -9.57 -2.53
C TRP A 58 6.42 -8.38 -1.67
N THR A 59 6.19 -7.21 -2.27
CA THR A 59 5.71 -6.02 -1.55
C THR A 59 4.36 -6.30 -0.89
N GLU A 60 3.42 -6.95 -1.57
CA GLU A 60 2.13 -7.30 -1.00
C GLU A 60 2.25 -8.34 0.13
N LEU A 61 3.06 -9.39 -0.06
CA LEU A 61 3.20 -10.47 0.92
C LEU A 61 3.95 -10.01 2.18
N VAL A 62 5.13 -9.42 2.00
CA VAL A 62 5.94 -8.93 3.11
C VAL A 62 5.27 -7.73 3.78
N GLY A 63 4.71 -6.83 2.98
CA GLY A 63 3.98 -5.67 3.45
C GLY A 63 2.74 -6.06 4.27
N ALA A 64 2.01 -7.09 3.88
CA ALA A 64 0.91 -7.61 4.70
C ALA A 64 1.37 -8.00 6.12
N ILE A 65 2.50 -8.68 6.23
CA ILE A 65 3.08 -9.09 7.51
C ILE A 65 3.53 -7.85 8.31
N LEU A 66 4.22 -6.92 7.65
CA LEU A 66 4.71 -5.69 8.27
C LEU A 66 3.55 -4.81 8.77
N LEU A 67 2.45 -4.70 8.03
CA LEU A 67 1.24 -4.00 8.50
C LEU A 67 0.63 -4.67 9.72
N ILE A 68 0.48 -6.00 9.72
CA ILE A 68 -0.11 -6.73 10.85
C ILE A 68 0.70 -6.47 12.12
N VAL A 69 2.02 -6.62 12.08
CA VAL A 69 2.87 -6.39 13.25
C VAL A 69 3.10 -4.91 13.55
N GLY A 70 2.88 -4.03 12.57
CA GLY A 70 3.07 -2.59 12.68
C GLY A 70 4.53 -2.18 12.71
N LEU A 71 5.32 -2.69 11.79
CA LEU A 71 6.73 -2.35 11.63
C LEU A 71 6.94 -1.60 10.32
N LEU A 72 7.67 -0.47 10.36
CA LEU A 72 7.87 0.45 9.24
C LEU A 72 6.54 0.88 8.59
N THR A 73 5.50 0.99 9.37
CA THR A 73 4.09 1.07 8.96
C THR A 73 3.83 2.12 7.89
N ARG A 74 4.38 3.33 8.01
CA ARG A 74 4.15 4.41 7.03
C ARG A 74 4.82 4.13 5.69
N LEU A 75 6.06 3.62 5.71
CA LEU A 75 6.79 3.28 4.49
C LEU A 75 6.13 2.12 3.78
N ASP A 76 5.79 1.09 4.52
CA ASP A 76 5.13 -0.09 4.04
C ASP A 76 3.75 0.23 3.43
N ALA A 77 2.91 0.98 4.15
CA ALA A 77 1.62 1.43 3.65
C ALA A 77 1.75 2.29 2.37
N LEU A 78 2.81 3.10 2.26
CA LEU A 78 3.07 3.89 1.05
C LEU A 78 3.41 3.00 -0.15
N LEU A 79 4.24 1.98 0.05
CA LEU A 79 4.58 1.00 -1.00
C LEU A 79 3.34 0.22 -1.45
N LEU A 80 2.55 -0.27 -0.50
CA LEU A 80 1.28 -0.97 -0.78
C LEU A 80 0.26 -0.06 -1.48
N ALA A 81 0.17 1.22 -1.11
CA ALA A 81 -0.65 2.17 -1.84
C ALA A 81 -0.19 2.30 -3.30
N GLY A 82 1.12 2.34 -3.54
CA GLY A 82 1.69 2.35 -4.89
C GLY A 82 1.29 1.13 -5.72
N THR A 83 1.36 -0.09 -5.15
CA THR A 83 0.91 -1.31 -5.85
C THR A 83 -0.58 -1.27 -6.15
N MET A 84 -1.40 -0.79 -5.24
CA MET A 84 -2.85 -0.68 -5.45
C MET A 84 -3.22 0.41 -6.47
N PHE A 85 -2.48 1.52 -6.52
CA PHE A 85 -2.64 2.52 -7.56
C PHE A 85 -2.40 1.92 -8.96
N VAL A 86 -1.30 1.19 -9.13
CA VAL A 86 -0.98 0.49 -10.38
C VAL A 86 -2.07 -0.54 -10.72
N ALA A 87 -2.49 -1.35 -9.75
CA ALA A 87 -3.53 -2.35 -9.93
C ALA A 87 -4.86 -1.73 -10.38
N ALA A 88 -5.28 -0.62 -9.75
CA ALA A 88 -6.53 0.04 -10.09
C ALA A 88 -6.50 0.71 -11.47
N PHE A 89 -5.47 1.53 -11.74
CA PHE A 89 -5.51 2.46 -12.85
C PHE A 89 -4.73 2.00 -14.09
N ILE A 90 -3.74 1.13 -13.94
CA ILE A 90 -2.91 0.65 -15.05
C ILE A 90 -3.34 -0.74 -15.50
N VAL A 91 -3.81 -1.58 -14.56
CA VAL A 91 -4.23 -2.96 -14.87
C VAL A 91 -5.74 -3.05 -15.04
N GLN A 92 -6.49 -2.90 -13.96
CA GLN A 92 -7.93 -3.27 -13.94
C GLN A 92 -8.84 -2.26 -14.64
N LEU A 93 -8.54 -0.96 -14.59
CA LEU A 93 -9.37 0.04 -15.25
C LEU A 93 -9.35 -0.08 -16.79
N PRO A 94 -8.19 -0.19 -17.46
CA PRO A 94 -8.13 -0.41 -18.91
C PRO A 94 -8.79 -1.74 -19.31
N GLU A 95 -8.52 -2.83 -18.58
CA GLU A 95 -9.11 -4.14 -18.83
C GLU A 95 -10.64 -4.09 -18.75
N ALA A 96 -11.19 -3.51 -17.66
CA ALA A 96 -12.62 -3.36 -17.49
C ALA A 96 -13.27 -2.47 -18.56
N LEU A 97 -12.57 -1.49 -19.10
CA LEU A 97 -13.08 -0.65 -20.19
C LEU A 97 -13.09 -1.37 -21.53
N TYR A 98 -12.17 -2.31 -21.74
CA TYR A 98 -12.05 -3.09 -22.96
C TYR A 98 -13.05 -4.26 -23.01
N GLU A 99 -13.28 -4.93 -21.88
CA GLU A 99 -14.08 -6.16 -21.77
C GLU A 99 -15.55 -5.94 -21.42
N VAL A 100 -16.10 -4.73 -21.56
CA VAL A 100 -17.51 -4.48 -21.21
C VAL A 100 -18.44 -5.25 -22.15
N PRO A 101 -19.26 -6.19 -21.67
CA PRO A 101 -20.27 -6.85 -22.47
C PRO A 101 -21.28 -5.85 -23.05
N PRO A 102 -21.84 -6.10 -24.25
CA PRO A 102 -22.79 -5.19 -24.91
C PRO A 102 -24.01 -4.82 -24.06
N ASP A 103 -24.48 -5.80 -23.27
CA ASP A 103 -25.71 -5.68 -22.45
C ASP A 103 -25.42 -5.15 -21.02
N ALA A 104 -24.15 -4.95 -20.66
CA ALA A 104 -23.79 -4.54 -19.30
C ALA A 104 -23.82 -3.01 -19.12
N ILE A 105 -24.17 -2.59 -17.90
CA ILE A 105 -24.01 -1.19 -17.49
C ILE A 105 -22.51 -0.91 -17.30
N LYS A 106 -21.91 -0.21 -18.25
CA LYS A 106 -20.47 0.06 -18.31
C LYS A 106 -19.89 0.59 -16.99
N SER A 107 -20.59 1.52 -16.37
CA SER A 107 -20.18 2.10 -15.08
C SER A 107 -20.12 1.08 -13.95
N PHE A 108 -21.03 0.09 -13.95
CA PHE A 108 -21.05 -0.96 -12.94
C PHE A 108 -19.90 -1.95 -13.11
N VAL A 109 -19.59 -2.36 -14.34
CA VAL A 109 -18.48 -3.26 -14.65
C VAL A 109 -17.15 -2.63 -14.24
N VAL A 110 -16.93 -1.37 -14.62
CA VAL A 110 -15.72 -0.61 -14.26
C VAL A 110 -15.60 -0.46 -12.74
N LEU A 111 -16.68 -0.08 -12.05
CA LEU A 111 -16.66 0.08 -10.61
C LEU A 111 -16.28 -1.24 -9.91
N ARG A 112 -16.91 -2.35 -10.29
CA ARG A 112 -16.62 -3.69 -9.74
C ARG A 112 -15.16 -4.09 -9.91
N ALA A 113 -14.57 -3.77 -11.04
CA ALA A 113 -13.18 -4.11 -11.30
C ALA A 113 -12.21 -3.36 -10.34
N ILE A 114 -12.41 -2.05 -10.17
CA ILE A 114 -11.47 -1.21 -9.43
C ILE A 114 -11.80 -1.04 -7.94
N GLU A 115 -12.98 -1.48 -7.46
CA GLU A 115 -13.47 -1.19 -6.10
C GLU A 115 -12.50 -1.67 -5.01
N LEU A 116 -11.97 -2.89 -5.13
CA LEU A 116 -11.07 -3.44 -4.12
C LEU A 116 -9.71 -2.72 -4.10
N PRO A 117 -8.97 -2.60 -5.21
CA PRO A 117 -7.69 -1.90 -5.17
C PRO A 117 -7.83 -0.42 -4.82
N LEU A 118 -8.93 0.23 -5.20
CA LEU A 118 -9.18 1.62 -4.81
C LEU A 118 -9.47 1.75 -3.31
N ALA A 119 -10.26 0.85 -2.73
CA ALA A 119 -10.51 0.81 -1.29
C ALA A 119 -9.22 0.52 -0.51
N MET A 120 -8.39 -0.40 -0.99
CA MET A 120 -7.10 -0.73 -0.37
C MET A 120 -6.10 0.41 -0.50
N PHE A 121 -6.06 1.11 -1.64
CA PHE A 121 -5.30 2.35 -1.80
C PHE A 121 -5.69 3.39 -0.74
N ALA A 122 -7.00 3.64 -0.59
CA ALA A 122 -7.50 4.60 0.39
C ALA A 122 -7.18 4.18 1.84
N ALA A 123 -7.30 2.89 2.17
CA ALA A 123 -6.93 2.37 3.48
C ALA A 123 -5.43 2.55 3.78
N CYS A 124 -4.56 2.22 2.81
CA CYS A 124 -3.13 2.43 2.94
C CYS A 124 -2.77 3.92 3.06
N ALA A 125 -3.39 4.80 2.26
CA ALA A 125 -3.21 6.24 2.37
C ALA A 125 -3.63 6.76 3.76
N ALA A 126 -4.74 6.27 4.31
CA ALA A 126 -5.17 6.59 5.66
C ALA A 126 -4.13 6.14 6.71
N ILE A 127 -3.57 4.93 6.57
CA ILE A 127 -2.50 4.42 7.46
C ILE A 127 -1.25 5.30 7.39
N VAL A 128 -0.84 5.76 6.19
CA VAL A 128 0.28 6.69 6.04
C VAL A 128 0.06 7.98 6.84
N LEU A 129 -1.16 8.52 6.80
CA LEU A 129 -1.51 9.76 7.51
C LEU A 129 -1.63 9.56 9.03
N ILE A 130 -2.35 8.53 9.46
CA ILE A 130 -2.60 8.22 10.87
C ILE A 130 -1.33 7.72 11.56
N GLY A 131 -0.57 6.87 10.88
CA GLY A 131 0.63 6.22 11.41
C GLY A 131 0.33 4.88 12.09
N PRO A 132 1.36 4.31 12.77
CA PRO A 132 1.32 2.94 13.30
C PRO A 132 0.33 2.74 14.47
N GLY A 133 0.02 3.79 15.23
CA GLY A 133 -0.69 3.67 16.49
C GLY A 133 0.17 3.10 17.62
N ARG A 134 -0.33 3.12 18.85
CA ARG A 134 0.43 2.69 20.04
C ARG A 134 0.62 1.18 20.13
N VAL A 135 -0.31 0.40 19.55
CA VAL A 135 -0.22 -1.07 19.49
C VAL A 135 0.50 -1.47 18.20
N SER A 136 1.83 -1.28 18.17
CA SER A 136 2.67 -1.54 17.00
C SER A 136 4.13 -1.77 17.42
N LEU A 137 4.90 -2.50 16.62
CA LEU A 137 6.33 -2.62 16.80
C LEU A 137 7.04 -1.28 16.59
N ASP A 138 6.54 -0.41 15.70
CA ASP A 138 7.07 0.94 15.52
C ASP A 138 7.04 1.75 16.81
N ALA A 139 5.93 1.66 17.56
CA ALA A 139 5.78 2.34 18.84
C ALA A 139 6.73 1.76 19.91
N LEU A 140 6.84 0.42 19.97
CA LEU A 140 7.71 -0.28 20.90
C LEU A 140 9.19 0.06 20.66
N LEU A 141 9.61 0.06 19.39
CA LEU A 141 11.00 0.32 18.97
C LEU A 141 11.32 1.81 18.81
N ARG A 142 10.32 2.70 19.00
CA ARG A 142 10.43 4.16 18.81
C ARG A 142 10.97 4.54 17.42
N VAL A 143 10.51 3.83 16.38
CA VAL A 143 11.01 3.99 15.01
C VAL A 143 10.80 5.44 14.51
N GLU A 144 9.62 6.03 14.75
CA GLU A 144 9.32 7.40 14.33
C GLU A 144 10.23 8.45 15.01
N GLU A 145 10.57 8.26 16.29
CA GLU A 145 11.48 9.16 17.01
C GLU A 145 12.90 9.11 16.43
N ARG A 146 13.37 7.89 16.11
CA ARG A 146 14.67 7.68 15.48
C ARG A 146 14.73 8.30 14.08
N PHE A 147 13.69 8.13 13.27
CA PHE A 147 13.57 8.75 11.95
C PHE A 147 13.58 10.28 12.03
N ARG A 148 12.81 10.86 12.98
CA ARG A 148 12.80 12.31 13.20
C ARG A 148 14.15 12.84 13.66
N ALA A 149 14.93 12.06 14.41
CA ALA A 149 16.26 12.44 14.83
C ALA A 149 17.30 12.48 13.69
N LEU A 150 17.07 11.70 12.61
CA LEU A 150 17.91 11.66 11.42
C LEU A 150 17.60 12.80 10.43
N LEU A 151 16.40 13.39 10.50
CA LEU A 151 16.05 14.53 9.65
C LEU A 151 16.77 15.79 10.16
N PRO A 152 17.40 16.61 9.28
CA PRO A 152 18.07 17.83 9.66
C PRO A 152 17.07 18.74 10.37
N LYS A 153 17.40 19.13 11.61
CA LYS A 153 16.53 19.96 12.44
C LYS A 153 16.29 21.29 11.71
N LYS A 154 15.06 21.58 11.36
CA LYS A 154 14.62 22.87 10.80
C LYS A 154 15.03 24.10 11.66
N LYS A 155 15.58 23.91 12.85
CA LYS A 155 16.09 24.95 13.75
C LYS A 155 17.22 25.76 13.15
N ALA A 156 18.14 25.16 12.40
CA ALA A 156 19.27 25.89 11.82
C ALA A 156 18.81 26.87 10.71
N ALA A 157 17.74 26.58 10.00
CA ALA A 157 17.19 27.48 8.97
C ALA A 157 16.43 28.68 9.58
N ALA A 158 15.77 28.49 10.74
CA ALA A 158 15.07 29.58 11.41
C ALA A 158 16.04 30.51 12.13
N GLU A 159 17.14 30.01 12.73
CA GLU A 159 18.19 30.83 13.35
C GLU A 159 19.02 31.59 12.31
N ALA A 160 19.29 31.00 11.15
CA ALA A 160 19.94 31.68 10.04
C ALA A 160 19.08 32.80 9.43
N ALA A 161 17.75 32.63 9.40
CA ALA A 161 16.81 33.64 8.90
C ALA A 161 16.57 34.78 9.93
N ALA A 162 16.88 34.58 11.19
CA ALA A 162 16.76 35.58 12.23
C ALA A 162 18.02 36.49 12.40
N LEU A 163 19.09 36.15 11.66
CA LEU A 163 20.38 36.88 11.71
C LEU A 163 20.60 37.78 10.47
N VAL A 164 19.62 37.89 9.57
CA VAL A 164 19.58 38.79 8.42
C VAL A 164 18.48 39.82 8.59
#